data_99ef83cd6d8ba1488cfe987f11640ea9
#
_entry.id   99ef83cd6d8ba1488cfe987f11640ea9
#
_cell.length_a   1.000
_cell.length_b   1.000
_cell.length_c   1.000
_cell.angle_alpha   90.00
_cell.angle_beta   90.00
_cell.angle_gamma   90.00
#
_symmetry.space_group_name_H-M   'P 1'
#
loop_
_entity.id
_entity.type
_entity.pdbx_description
1 polymer ?
#
loop_
_entity_poly.entity_id
_entity_poly.type
_entity_poly.pdbx_seq_one_letter_code
_entity_poly.pdbx_strand_id
1 'polypeptide(L)'
;IATLEAWLAAATLTAFLTLYFSAFRRRGVAALLHLAGMASLAIAWAPFNSGSSVLFIYAASFAHLVGRPRQAAVVVIGIALLAASTAVWAQPVLWYWLPGVFVSLIIGAANIFFGEQHRSNAELRLTQAEVRRLARVAERERIARDLHDVLGHTLSLISVKSELAGRLIETDPERAADEVR
;
A
#
# COMPACT_ATOMS: atom_id res chain seq x y z
N ILE A 1 -37.32 32.35 -1.18
CA ILE A 1 -36.85 31.31 -2.10
C ILE A 1 -35.32 31.19 -1.97
N ALA A 2 -34.57 32.27 -2.17
CA ALA A 2 -33.08 32.25 -2.07
C ALA A 2 -32.52 31.73 -0.72
N THR A 3 -33.20 31.96 0.39
CA THR A 3 -32.80 31.45 1.71
C THR A 3 -32.99 29.94 1.82
N LEU A 4 -34.07 29.38 1.28
CA LEU A 4 -34.32 27.95 1.29
C LEU A 4 -33.30 27.19 0.43
N GLU A 5 -32.96 27.72 -0.73
CA GLU A 5 -31.93 27.15 -1.62
C GLU A 5 -30.56 27.14 -0.95
N ALA A 6 -30.21 28.21 -0.23
CA ALA A 6 -28.96 28.30 0.54
C ALA A 6 -28.89 27.24 1.67
N TRP A 7 -30.01 27.03 2.39
CA TRP A 7 -30.08 26.01 3.44
C TRP A 7 -29.98 24.58 2.86
N LEU A 8 -30.62 24.32 1.74
CA LEU A 8 -30.54 23.04 1.05
C LEU A 8 -29.12 22.76 0.54
N ALA A 9 -28.48 23.78 -0.03
CA ALA A 9 -27.08 23.67 -0.46
C ALA A 9 -26.13 23.38 0.72
N ALA A 10 -26.30 24.09 1.83
CA ALA A 10 -25.51 23.88 3.05
C ALA A 10 -25.72 22.47 3.63
N ALA A 11 -26.98 21.99 3.67
CA ALA A 11 -27.30 20.64 4.13
C ALA A 11 -26.67 19.56 3.23
N THR A 12 -26.75 19.72 1.90
CA THR A 12 -26.14 18.81 0.93
C THR A 12 -24.63 18.79 1.07
N LEU A 13 -23.99 19.95 1.21
CA LEU A 13 -22.55 20.04 1.42
C LEU A 13 -22.13 19.35 2.71
N THR A 14 -22.87 19.56 3.80
CA THR A 14 -22.60 18.92 5.10
C THR A 14 -22.75 17.40 5.01
N ALA A 15 -23.81 16.91 4.39
CA ALA A 15 -24.01 15.48 4.16
C ALA A 15 -22.90 14.88 3.29
N PHE A 16 -22.53 15.58 2.22
CA PHE A 16 -21.44 15.17 1.35
C PHE A 16 -20.10 15.10 2.10
N LEU A 17 -19.73 16.14 2.86
CA LEU A 17 -18.48 16.15 3.64
C LEU A 17 -18.44 15.02 4.66
N THR A 18 -19.58 14.74 5.29
CA THR A 18 -19.70 13.63 6.25
C THR A 18 -19.44 12.28 5.56
N LEU A 19 -20.05 12.05 4.39
CA LEU A 19 -19.82 10.84 3.59
C LEU A 19 -18.38 10.78 3.09
N TYR A 20 -17.83 11.89 2.62
CA TYR A 20 -16.48 12.00 2.10
C TYR A 20 -15.43 11.62 3.16
N PHE A 21 -15.44 12.26 4.33
CA PHE A 21 -14.46 11.98 5.37
C PHE A 21 -14.65 10.59 6.00
N SER A 22 -15.88 10.10 6.09
CA SER A 22 -16.12 8.75 6.60
C SER A 22 -15.70 7.66 5.61
N ALA A 23 -15.71 7.92 4.30
CA ALA A 23 -15.30 6.98 3.27
C ALA A 23 -13.84 6.53 3.40
N PHE A 24 -12.93 7.40 3.86
CA PHE A 24 -11.52 7.05 4.07
C PHE A 24 -11.31 5.88 5.05
N ARG A 25 -12.23 5.68 5.98
CA ARG A 25 -12.16 4.63 7.00
C ARG A 25 -12.90 3.36 6.60
N ARG A 26 -13.60 3.35 5.47
CA ARG A 26 -14.46 2.25 5.05
C ARG A 26 -13.88 1.50 3.85
N ARG A 27 -14.09 0.19 3.81
CA ARG A 27 -13.65 -0.66 2.71
C ARG A 27 -14.75 -1.67 2.36
N GLY A 28 -14.68 -2.24 1.15
CA GLY A 28 -15.62 -3.25 0.68
C GLY A 28 -17.04 -2.71 0.55
N VAL A 29 -18.02 -3.45 1.06
CA VAL A 29 -19.45 -3.10 0.98
C VAL A 29 -19.77 -1.77 1.67
N ALA A 30 -19.10 -1.47 2.79
CA ALA A 30 -19.31 -0.19 3.47
C ALA A 30 -18.85 1.00 2.61
N ALA A 31 -17.78 0.84 1.82
CA ALA A 31 -17.38 1.86 0.85
C ALA A 31 -18.44 2.05 -0.24
N LEU A 32 -19.01 0.96 -0.79
CA LEU A 32 -20.09 1.04 -1.78
C LEU A 32 -21.30 1.86 -1.28
N LEU A 33 -21.70 1.71 -0.03
CA LEU A 33 -22.79 2.49 0.57
C LEU A 33 -22.48 3.99 0.59
N HIS A 34 -21.22 4.36 0.87
CA HIS A 34 -20.79 5.77 0.85
C HIS A 34 -20.78 6.34 -0.58
N LEU A 35 -20.30 5.55 -1.55
CA LEU A 35 -20.31 5.94 -2.95
C LEU A 35 -21.76 6.11 -3.46
N ALA A 36 -22.65 5.18 -3.11
CA ALA A 36 -24.06 5.27 -3.44
C ALA A 36 -24.71 6.51 -2.80
N GLY A 37 -24.37 6.83 -1.56
CA GLY A 37 -24.83 8.05 -0.88
C GLY A 37 -24.37 9.32 -1.60
N MET A 38 -23.09 9.40 -1.99
CA MET A 38 -22.55 10.54 -2.75
C MET A 38 -23.24 10.68 -4.14
N ALA A 39 -23.41 9.55 -4.84
CA ALA A 39 -24.11 9.54 -6.13
C ALA A 39 -25.60 9.95 -5.99
N SER A 40 -26.26 9.51 -4.93
CA SER A 40 -27.67 9.92 -4.64
C SER A 40 -27.78 11.42 -4.38
N LEU A 41 -26.84 12.01 -3.65
CA LEU A 41 -26.78 13.45 -3.46
C LEU A 41 -26.55 14.19 -4.80
N ALA A 42 -25.67 13.66 -5.66
CA ALA A 42 -25.45 14.22 -6.99
C ALA A 42 -26.72 14.23 -7.83
N ILE A 43 -27.47 13.11 -7.84
CA ILE A 43 -28.73 12.98 -8.58
C ILE A 43 -29.79 13.94 -8.00
N ALA A 44 -29.95 13.98 -6.69
CA ALA A 44 -30.93 14.84 -6.04
C ALA A 44 -30.69 16.34 -6.32
N TRP A 45 -29.42 16.73 -6.47
CA TRP A 45 -29.04 18.12 -6.71
C TRP A 45 -28.97 18.50 -8.21
N ALA A 46 -28.95 17.50 -9.09
CA ALA A 46 -28.80 17.68 -10.53
C ALA A 46 -29.81 18.65 -11.18
N PRO A 47 -31.14 18.63 -10.84
CA PRO A 47 -32.09 19.55 -11.42
C PRO A 47 -31.88 21.01 -11.07
N PHE A 48 -31.20 21.28 -9.95
CA PHE A 48 -30.99 22.63 -9.40
C PHE A 48 -29.64 23.20 -9.79
N ASN A 49 -28.64 22.36 -10.00
CA ASN A 49 -27.25 22.81 -10.24
C ASN A 49 -26.45 21.79 -11.04
N SER A 50 -25.97 22.19 -12.21
CA SER A 50 -25.07 21.38 -13.06
C SER A 50 -23.72 21.04 -12.39
N GLY A 51 -23.28 21.85 -11.42
CA GLY A 51 -22.09 21.57 -10.60
C GLY A 51 -22.19 20.30 -9.76
N SER A 52 -23.41 19.70 -9.62
CA SER A 52 -23.60 18.41 -8.96
C SER A 52 -22.83 17.27 -9.64
N SER A 53 -22.44 17.41 -10.93
CA SER A 53 -21.60 16.47 -11.66
C SER A 53 -20.25 16.22 -10.96
N VAL A 54 -19.75 17.18 -10.21
CA VAL A 54 -18.51 17.07 -9.41
C VAL A 54 -18.63 16.00 -8.32
N LEU A 55 -19.81 15.78 -7.76
CA LEU A 55 -20.03 14.76 -6.72
C LEU A 55 -19.82 13.34 -7.26
N PHE A 56 -20.10 13.10 -8.56
CA PHE A 56 -19.78 11.84 -9.21
C PHE A 56 -18.27 11.61 -9.34
N ILE A 57 -17.49 12.68 -9.57
CA ILE A 57 -16.02 12.61 -9.61
C ILE A 57 -15.49 12.13 -8.25
N TYR A 58 -15.98 12.71 -7.15
CA TYR A 58 -15.61 12.28 -5.81
C TYR A 58 -16.06 10.86 -5.51
N ALA A 59 -17.27 10.47 -5.89
CA ALA A 59 -17.71 9.08 -5.76
C ALA A 59 -16.78 8.12 -6.51
N ALA A 60 -16.44 8.42 -7.77
CA ALA A 60 -15.53 7.60 -8.57
C ALA A 60 -14.10 7.51 -7.97
N SER A 61 -13.62 8.57 -7.31
CA SER A 61 -12.29 8.61 -6.71
C SER A 61 -12.10 7.57 -5.60
N PHE A 62 -13.15 7.20 -4.87
CA PHE A 62 -13.13 6.20 -3.81
C PHE A 62 -13.42 4.77 -4.27
N ALA A 63 -13.68 4.54 -5.55
CA ALA A 63 -14.00 3.21 -6.07
C ALA A 63 -12.91 2.17 -5.78
N HIS A 64 -11.64 2.57 -5.69
CA HIS A 64 -10.51 1.71 -5.34
C HIS A 64 -10.62 1.07 -3.93
N LEU A 65 -11.46 1.63 -3.05
CA LEU A 65 -11.72 1.09 -1.70
C LEU A 65 -12.72 -0.08 -1.68
N VAL A 66 -13.45 -0.29 -2.78
CA VAL A 66 -14.51 -1.31 -2.86
C VAL A 66 -13.95 -2.73 -2.81
N GLY A 67 -12.77 -2.98 -3.41
CA GLY A 67 -12.19 -4.31 -3.40
C GLY A 67 -11.15 -4.54 -4.49
N ARG A 68 -11.35 -5.62 -5.27
CA ARG A 68 -10.44 -5.98 -6.37
C ARG A 68 -10.50 -4.96 -7.50
N PRO A 69 -9.41 -4.74 -8.28
CA PRO A 69 -9.39 -3.76 -9.37
C PRO A 69 -10.55 -3.89 -10.37
N ARG A 70 -10.94 -5.13 -10.70
CA ARG A 70 -12.09 -5.39 -11.58
C ARG A 70 -13.42 -4.89 -11.00
N GLN A 71 -13.63 -5.08 -9.69
CA GLN A 71 -14.84 -4.59 -9.00
C GLN A 71 -14.86 -3.07 -8.96
N ALA A 72 -13.72 -2.47 -8.65
CA ALA A 72 -13.54 -1.02 -8.66
C ALA A 72 -13.81 -0.43 -10.07
N ALA A 73 -13.31 -1.06 -11.14
CA ALA A 73 -13.56 -0.65 -12.51
C ALA A 73 -15.06 -0.69 -12.87
N VAL A 74 -15.76 -1.76 -12.48
CA VAL A 74 -17.23 -1.85 -12.68
C VAL A 74 -17.95 -0.72 -11.96
N VAL A 75 -17.54 -0.38 -10.74
CA VAL A 75 -18.11 0.72 -9.96
C VAL A 75 -17.86 2.06 -10.64
N VAL A 76 -16.63 2.32 -11.12
CA VAL A 76 -16.30 3.57 -11.85
C VAL A 76 -17.15 3.70 -13.12
N ILE A 77 -17.26 2.63 -13.90
CA ILE A 77 -18.11 2.62 -15.11
C ILE A 77 -19.57 2.85 -14.74
N GLY A 78 -20.07 2.20 -13.70
CA GLY A 78 -21.43 2.40 -13.20
C GLY A 78 -21.70 3.85 -12.78
N ILE A 79 -20.79 4.48 -12.07
CA ILE A 79 -20.88 5.89 -11.67
C ILE A 79 -20.87 6.80 -12.90
N ALA A 80 -20.01 6.54 -13.89
CA ALA A 80 -19.94 7.33 -15.12
C ALA A 80 -21.23 7.20 -15.96
N LEU A 81 -21.80 5.99 -16.07
CA LEU A 81 -23.09 5.77 -16.73
C LEU A 81 -24.24 6.46 -15.98
N LEU A 82 -24.20 6.43 -14.65
CA LEU A 82 -25.18 7.12 -13.82
C LEU A 82 -25.08 8.65 -13.99
N ALA A 83 -23.86 9.19 -14.04
CA ALA A 83 -23.63 10.60 -14.33
C ALA A 83 -24.15 10.99 -15.74
N ALA A 84 -23.86 10.15 -16.75
CA ALA A 84 -24.34 10.38 -18.12
C ALA A 84 -25.88 10.32 -18.22
N SER A 85 -26.53 9.35 -17.57
CA SER A 85 -27.98 9.25 -17.53
C SER A 85 -28.63 10.44 -16.82
N THR A 86 -28.01 10.91 -15.72
CA THR A 86 -28.45 12.09 -14.99
C THR A 86 -28.35 13.35 -15.85
N ALA A 87 -27.30 13.47 -16.66
CA ALA A 87 -27.11 14.58 -17.59
C ALA A 87 -28.24 14.68 -18.60
N VAL A 88 -28.68 13.55 -19.15
CA VAL A 88 -29.79 13.52 -20.12
C VAL A 88 -31.15 13.93 -19.50
N TRP A 89 -31.34 13.55 -18.22
CA TRP A 89 -32.61 13.79 -17.54
C TRP A 89 -32.69 15.19 -16.89
N ALA A 90 -31.61 15.68 -16.30
CA ALA A 90 -31.66 16.86 -15.41
C ALA A 90 -31.44 18.19 -16.16
N GLN A 91 -30.61 18.20 -17.20
CA GLN A 91 -30.17 19.43 -17.88
C GLN A 91 -30.00 19.21 -19.37
N PRO A 92 -30.60 20.01 -20.23
CA PRO A 92 -30.51 19.87 -21.68
C PRO A 92 -29.14 20.25 -22.26
N VAL A 93 -28.26 20.88 -21.46
CA VAL A 93 -26.95 21.34 -21.92
C VAL A 93 -25.89 20.31 -21.55
N LEU A 94 -25.68 19.36 -22.43
CA LEU A 94 -24.74 18.25 -22.29
C LEU A 94 -23.29 18.70 -21.99
N TRP A 95 -22.94 19.91 -22.46
CA TRP A 95 -21.57 20.46 -22.29
C TRP A 95 -21.14 20.60 -20.84
N TYR A 96 -22.03 20.91 -19.92
CA TYR A 96 -21.69 21.03 -18.49
C TYR A 96 -21.45 19.68 -17.79
N TRP A 97 -21.95 18.58 -18.37
CA TRP A 97 -21.83 17.25 -17.79
C TRP A 97 -20.67 16.43 -18.36
N LEU A 98 -20.27 16.70 -19.59
CA LEU A 98 -19.15 15.99 -20.23
C LEU A 98 -17.89 15.98 -19.39
N PRO A 99 -17.41 17.12 -18.81
CA PRO A 99 -16.25 17.11 -17.94
C PRO A 99 -16.44 16.20 -16.73
N GLY A 100 -17.63 16.21 -16.11
CA GLY A 100 -17.93 15.35 -14.95
C GLY A 100 -17.79 13.86 -15.27
N VAL A 101 -18.32 13.41 -16.42
CA VAL A 101 -18.21 12.01 -16.85
C VAL A 101 -16.77 11.62 -17.18
N PHE A 102 -16.08 12.41 -18.02
CA PHE A 102 -14.69 12.11 -18.40
C PHE A 102 -13.73 12.16 -17.23
N VAL A 103 -13.83 13.17 -16.36
CA VAL A 103 -12.98 13.32 -15.20
C VAL A 103 -13.24 12.20 -14.18
N SER A 104 -14.51 11.76 -14.01
CA SER A 104 -14.83 10.60 -13.16
C SER A 104 -14.13 9.32 -13.63
N LEU A 105 -14.12 9.07 -14.94
CA LEU A 105 -13.41 7.91 -15.52
C LEU A 105 -11.92 8.01 -15.32
N ILE A 106 -11.32 9.17 -15.62
CA ILE A 106 -9.88 9.40 -15.51
C ILE A 106 -9.43 9.27 -14.06
N ILE A 107 -10.08 9.96 -13.13
CA ILE A 107 -9.72 9.94 -11.70
C ILE A 107 -10.00 8.56 -11.11
N GLY A 108 -11.12 7.93 -11.46
CA GLY A 108 -11.43 6.58 -11.02
C GLY A 108 -10.36 5.57 -11.47
N ALA A 109 -9.99 5.60 -12.75
CA ALA A 109 -8.95 4.73 -13.29
C ALA A 109 -7.57 5.00 -12.65
N ALA A 110 -7.20 6.27 -12.49
CA ALA A 110 -5.95 6.66 -11.85
C ALA A 110 -5.88 6.16 -10.40
N ASN A 111 -6.94 6.32 -9.62
CA ASN A 111 -6.96 5.86 -8.23
C ASN A 111 -6.92 4.32 -8.12
N ILE A 112 -7.53 3.59 -9.04
CA ILE A 112 -7.41 2.13 -9.12
C ILE A 112 -5.95 1.75 -9.39
N PHE A 113 -5.32 2.38 -10.39
CA PHE A 113 -3.93 2.12 -10.75
C PHE A 113 -2.97 2.42 -9.59
N PHE A 114 -3.05 3.60 -8.99
CA PHE A 114 -2.22 3.97 -7.85
C PHE A 114 -2.50 3.10 -6.63
N GLY A 115 -3.75 2.73 -6.38
CA GLY A 115 -4.12 1.82 -5.31
C GLY A 115 -3.46 0.45 -5.45
N GLU A 116 -3.42 -0.11 -6.66
CA GLU A 116 -2.73 -1.38 -6.95
C GLU A 116 -1.22 -1.24 -6.83
N GLN A 117 -0.66 -0.15 -7.35
CA GLN A 117 0.77 0.14 -7.24
C GLN A 117 1.22 0.25 -5.78
N HIS A 118 0.43 0.91 -4.93
CA HIS A 118 0.72 1.00 -3.49
C HIS A 118 0.68 -0.37 -2.80
N ARG A 119 -0.27 -1.24 -3.16
CA ARG A 119 -0.35 -2.61 -2.62
C ARG A 119 0.86 -3.42 -3.03
N SER A 120 1.19 -3.45 -4.33
CA SER A 120 2.35 -4.15 -4.85
C SER A 120 3.67 -3.67 -4.22
N ASN A 121 3.84 -2.37 -4.08
CA ASN A 121 5.02 -1.80 -3.42
C ASN A 121 5.10 -2.19 -1.93
N ALA A 122 3.98 -2.29 -1.23
CA ALA A 122 3.95 -2.74 0.16
C ALA A 122 4.37 -4.21 0.28
N GLU A 123 3.87 -5.09 -0.59
CA GLU A 123 4.27 -6.51 -0.65
C GLU A 123 5.76 -6.68 -0.96
N LEU A 124 6.26 -5.92 -1.94
CA LEU A 124 7.70 -5.93 -2.28
C LEU A 124 8.58 -5.52 -1.10
N ARG A 125 8.18 -4.49 -0.34
CA ARG A 125 8.93 -4.05 0.86
C ARG A 125 8.96 -5.14 1.94
N LEU A 126 7.87 -5.86 2.16
CA LEU A 126 7.82 -6.96 3.13
C LEU A 126 8.73 -8.11 2.69
N THR A 127 8.67 -8.49 1.41
CA THR A 127 9.55 -9.54 0.85
C THR A 127 11.02 -9.15 0.94
N GLN A 128 11.36 -7.91 0.61
CA GLN A 128 12.74 -7.41 0.73
C GLN A 128 13.23 -7.40 2.18
N ALA A 129 12.37 -7.06 3.14
CA ALA A 129 12.71 -7.08 4.56
C ALA A 129 13.02 -8.51 5.03
N GLU A 130 12.24 -9.50 4.60
CA GLU A 130 12.45 -10.91 4.91
C GLU A 130 13.75 -11.46 4.27
N VAL A 131 13.99 -11.14 3.00
CA VAL A 131 15.25 -11.52 2.33
C VAL A 131 16.46 -10.95 3.06
N ARG A 132 16.41 -9.68 3.47
CA ARG A 132 17.49 -9.07 4.26
C ARG A 132 17.66 -9.71 5.64
N ARG A 133 16.58 -10.17 6.24
CA ARG A 133 16.62 -10.91 7.52
C ARG A 133 17.33 -12.25 7.34
N LEU A 134 16.92 -13.02 6.34
CA LEU A 134 17.52 -14.33 6.02
C LEU A 134 19.00 -14.20 5.64
N ALA A 135 19.36 -13.20 4.83
CA ALA A 135 20.76 -12.96 4.47
C ALA A 135 21.63 -12.66 5.70
N ARG A 136 21.12 -11.90 6.69
CA ARG A 136 21.84 -11.66 7.94
C ARG A 136 22.02 -12.92 8.80
N VAL A 137 21.03 -13.81 8.82
CA VAL A 137 21.15 -15.09 9.53
C VAL A 137 22.19 -15.97 8.86
N ALA A 138 22.10 -16.13 7.53
CA ALA A 138 23.08 -16.91 6.76
C ALA A 138 24.52 -16.39 6.92
N GLU A 139 24.70 -15.07 6.92
CA GLU A 139 26.01 -14.46 7.13
C GLU A 139 26.56 -14.73 8.55
N ARG A 140 25.71 -14.65 9.58
CA ARG A 140 26.12 -15.02 10.95
C ARG A 140 26.51 -16.49 11.07
N GLU A 141 25.77 -17.39 10.42
CA GLU A 141 26.11 -18.81 10.40
C GLU A 141 27.42 -19.07 9.65
N ARG A 142 27.68 -18.34 8.56
CA ARG A 142 28.95 -18.42 7.85
C ARG A 142 30.09 -17.96 8.71
N ILE A 143 29.96 -16.78 9.33
CA ILE A 143 31.02 -16.26 10.25
C ILE A 143 31.25 -17.20 11.41
N ALA A 144 30.20 -17.77 12.02
CA ALA A 144 30.35 -18.72 13.12
C ALA A 144 31.11 -19.98 12.69
N ARG A 145 30.85 -20.48 11.47
CA ARG A 145 31.57 -21.63 10.90
C ARG A 145 33.01 -21.29 10.61
N ASP A 146 33.28 -20.15 9.96
CA ASP A 146 34.64 -19.69 9.65
C ASP A 146 35.48 -19.53 10.95
N LEU A 147 34.86 -18.95 12.02
CA LEU A 147 35.50 -18.84 13.33
C LEU A 147 35.76 -20.20 13.97
N HIS A 148 34.81 -21.12 13.91
CA HIS A 148 34.96 -22.45 14.45
C HIS A 148 36.13 -23.21 13.78
N ASP A 149 36.25 -23.09 12.45
CA ASP A 149 37.29 -23.72 11.66
C ASP A 149 38.69 -23.12 12.03
N VAL A 150 38.79 -21.79 12.11
CA VAL A 150 40.06 -21.13 12.52
C VAL A 150 40.44 -21.48 13.95
N LEU A 151 39.49 -21.40 14.90
CA LEU A 151 39.75 -21.73 16.30
C LEU A 151 40.08 -23.21 16.47
N GLY A 152 39.36 -24.11 15.79
CA GLY A 152 39.59 -25.54 15.81
C GLY A 152 40.99 -25.89 15.31
N HIS A 153 41.39 -25.30 14.18
CA HIS A 153 42.74 -25.50 13.63
C HIS A 153 43.82 -24.98 14.56
N THR A 154 43.63 -23.77 15.10
CA THR A 154 44.62 -23.15 16.04
C THR A 154 44.75 -23.94 17.32
N LEU A 155 43.63 -24.38 17.92
CA LEU A 155 43.65 -25.22 19.13
C LEU A 155 44.30 -26.58 18.89
N SER A 156 44.06 -27.20 17.74
CA SER A 156 44.71 -28.46 17.36
C SER A 156 46.21 -28.28 17.21
N LEU A 157 46.65 -27.18 16.58
CA LEU A 157 48.08 -26.88 16.44
C LEU A 157 48.75 -26.65 17.80
N ILE A 158 48.13 -25.88 18.69
CA ILE A 158 48.61 -25.63 20.05
C ILE A 158 48.71 -26.97 20.83
N SER A 159 47.70 -27.83 20.72
CA SER A 159 47.69 -29.13 21.38
C SER A 159 48.85 -30.01 20.91
N VAL A 160 49.06 -30.10 19.59
CA VAL A 160 50.16 -30.89 19.00
C VAL A 160 51.52 -30.33 19.40
N LYS A 161 51.70 -29.00 19.35
CA LYS A 161 52.95 -28.35 19.78
C LYS A 161 53.22 -28.54 21.28
N SER A 162 52.19 -28.42 22.13
CA SER A 162 52.30 -28.65 23.57
C SER A 162 52.67 -30.09 23.90
N GLU A 163 52.08 -31.07 23.18
CA GLU A 163 52.44 -32.48 23.36
C GLU A 163 53.88 -32.75 22.93
N LEU A 164 54.30 -32.19 21.78
CA LEU A 164 55.66 -32.32 21.28
C LEU A 164 56.66 -31.69 22.25
N ALA A 165 56.43 -30.49 22.73
CA ALA A 165 57.25 -29.82 23.75
C ALA A 165 57.32 -30.65 25.02
N GLY A 166 56.21 -31.23 25.50
CA GLY A 166 56.17 -32.11 26.66
C GLY A 166 57.09 -33.36 26.51
N ARG A 167 57.14 -33.97 25.33
CA ARG A 167 57.98 -35.08 25.00
C ARG A 167 59.47 -34.71 24.90
N LEU A 168 59.78 -33.49 24.45
CA LEU A 168 61.14 -33.00 24.27
C LEU A 168 61.77 -32.46 25.55
N ILE A 169 61.00 -32.12 26.58
CA ILE A 169 61.50 -31.53 27.84
C ILE A 169 62.66 -32.36 28.49
N GLU A 170 62.56 -33.71 28.46
CA GLU A 170 63.51 -34.60 29.06
C GLU A 170 64.72 -34.94 28.15
N THR A 171 64.50 -34.78 26.81
CA THR A 171 65.52 -35.22 25.83
C THR A 171 66.26 -34.08 25.15
N ASP A 172 65.58 -32.93 24.91
CA ASP A 172 66.16 -31.75 24.28
C ASP A 172 65.41 -30.47 24.77
N PRO A 173 65.81 -29.89 25.93
CA PRO A 173 65.13 -28.74 26.52
C PRO A 173 65.17 -27.48 25.68
N GLU A 174 66.15 -27.25 24.82
CA GLU A 174 66.28 -26.09 23.95
C GLU A 174 65.19 -26.13 22.82
N ARG A 175 65.07 -27.30 22.20
CA ARG A 175 64.01 -27.54 21.21
C ARG A 175 62.57 -27.47 21.79
N ALA A 176 62.42 -27.96 23.03
CA ALA A 176 61.14 -27.86 23.74
C ALA A 176 60.71 -26.38 23.92
N ALA A 177 61.64 -25.50 24.26
CA ALA A 177 61.42 -24.08 24.44
C ALA A 177 61.08 -23.36 23.10
N ASP A 178 61.66 -23.78 21.98
CA ASP A 178 61.41 -23.22 20.69
C ASP A 178 60.03 -23.63 20.13
N GLU A 179 59.53 -24.85 20.45
CA GLU A 179 58.23 -25.32 19.98
C GLU A 179 57.05 -24.64 20.67
N VAL A 180 57.27 -24.04 21.83
CA VAL A 180 56.27 -23.27 22.60
C VAL A 180 56.24 -21.78 22.22
N ARG A 181 57.25 -21.29 21.53
CA ARG A 181 57.28 -19.90 21.05
C ARG A 181 56.53 -19.74 19.76
#